data_3f8eec4d8bb5128ae082fa467d35c4bb
#
_entry.id   3f8eec4d8bb5128ae082fa467d35c4bb
#
_cell.length_a   1.000
_cell.length_b   1.000
_cell.length_c   1.000
_cell.angle_alpha   90.00
_cell.angle_beta   90.00
_cell.angle_gamma   90.00
#
_symmetry.space_group_name_H-M   'P 1'
#
loop_
_entity.id
_entity.type
_entity.pdbx_description
1 polymer ?
#
loop_
_entity_poly.entity_id
_entity_poly.type
_entity_poly.pdbx_seq_one_letter_code
_entity_poly.pdbx_strand_id
1 'polypeptide(L)'
;MRSVELFAGGGGLALGTHLAGFSTELVAEWDARSCQTLRANYAANNSKQAFTQVKVCEGDVRDIDWSRVEPGVDLVSGGPPCQPFSLGGKAMAAEDPRDMFPATAEVIRQLQPRAFMIENVRGLTRAAFTNYFSYIQLRLAHPDITPRQGESWADHYG
;
A
#
# COMPACT_ATOMS: atom_id res chain seq x y z
N MET A 1 -15.51 4.32 10.35
CA MET A 1 -14.86 3.41 9.37
C MET A 1 -13.37 3.39 9.67
N ARG A 2 -12.75 2.22 9.68
CA ARG A 2 -11.34 2.00 10.05
C ARG A 2 -10.48 1.91 8.81
N SER A 3 -9.26 2.48 8.85
CA SER A 3 -8.34 2.40 7.72
C SER A 3 -6.91 2.02 8.15
N VAL A 4 -6.19 1.41 7.21
CA VAL A 4 -4.76 1.14 7.27
C VAL A 4 -4.12 1.78 6.04
N GLU A 5 -2.96 2.44 6.20
CA GLU A 5 -2.24 3.03 5.09
C GLU A 5 -0.86 2.39 4.92
N LEU A 6 -0.54 2.04 3.68
CA LEU A 6 0.73 1.46 3.27
C LEU A 6 1.55 2.53 2.53
N PHE A 7 2.88 2.50 2.70
CA PHE A 7 3.79 3.43 2.02
C PHE A 7 3.42 4.90 2.29
N ALA A 8 3.18 5.20 3.57
CA ALA A 8 2.49 6.42 3.99
C ALA A 8 3.25 7.73 3.71
N GLY A 9 4.56 7.66 3.47
CA GLY A 9 5.38 8.86 3.28
C GLY A 9 5.21 9.84 4.45
N GLY A 10 4.93 11.09 4.16
CA GLY A 10 4.63 12.12 5.18
C GLY A 10 3.19 12.11 5.71
N GLY A 11 2.33 11.16 5.28
CA GLY A 11 0.96 10.99 5.77
C GLY A 11 -0.10 11.79 5.00
N GLY A 12 0.19 12.19 3.75
CA GLY A 12 -0.76 13.00 2.96
C GLY A 12 -2.04 12.26 2.64
N LEU A 13 -1.93 10.99 2.24
CA LEU A 13 -3.08 10.15 1.92
C LEU A 13 -3.86 9.78 3.20
N ALA A 14 -3.17 9.46 4.32
CA ALA A 14 -3.79 9.24 5.62
C ALA A 14 -4.60 10.45 6.10
N LEU A 15 -4.08 11.66 5.88
CA LEU A 15 -4.82 12.88 6.17
C LEU A 15 -6.07 12.99 5.30
N GLY A 16 -5.97 12.67 4.00
CA GLY A 16 -7.10 12.69 3.08
C GLY A 16 -8.21 11.71 3.49
N THR A 17 -7.85 10.47 3.83
CA THR A 17 -8.80 9.45 4.30
C THR A 17 -9.42 9.82 5.64
N HIS A 18 -8.65 10.42 6.54
CA HIS A 18 -9.18 10.95 7.80
C HIS A 18 -10.23 12.06 7.57
N LEU A 19 -9.94 13.02 6.71
CA LEU A 19 -10.89 14.08 6.36
C LEU A 19 -12.16 13.53 5.69
N ALA A 20 -12.06 12.37 5.04
CA ALA A 20 -13.20 11.64 4.49
C ALA A 20 -13.96 10.82 5.55
N GLY A 21 -13.57 10.87 6.81
CA GLY A 21 -14.29 10.23 7.93
C GLY A 21 -13.78 8.83 8.29
N PHE A 22 -12.59 8.44 7.81
CA PHE A 22 -11.93 7.21 8.27
C PHE A 22 -11.10 7.47 9.54
N SER A 23 -11.05 6.48 10.41
CA SER A 23 -10.15 6.43 11.54
C SER A 23 -8.94 5.56 11.17
N THR A 24 -7.80 6.19 10.90
CA THR A 24 -6.57 5.47 10.57
C THR A 24 -6.02 4.84 11.84
N GLU A 25 -5.81 3.53 11.83
CA GLU A 25 -5.28 2.77 12.96
C GLU A 25 -3.78 2.55 12.86
N LEU A 26 -3.32 2.30 11.65
CA LEU A 26 -1.93 1.98 11.37
C LEU A 26 -1.50 2.62 10.05
N VAL A 27 -0.31 3.16 10.07
CA VAL A 27 0.43 3.56 8.86
C VAL A 27 1.75 2.79 8.80
N ALA A 28 2.04 2.21 7.65
CA ALA A 28 3.29 1.49 7.39
C ALA A 28 4.20 2.35 6.49
N GLU A 29 5.43 2.56 6.93
CA GLU A 29 6.43 3.34 6.19
C GLU A 29 7.83 2.82 6.54
N TRP A 30 8.72 2.73 5.56
CA TRP A 30 10.08 2.23 5.78
C TRP A 30 11.13 3.33 5.99
N ASP A 31 10.89 4.53 5.42
CA ASP A 31 11.83 5.64 5.55
C ASP A 31 11.73 6.27 6.94
N ALA A 32 12.84 6.24 7.67
CA ALA A 32 12.89 6.72 9.05
C ALA A 32 12.56 8.22 9.18
N ARG A 33 12.87 9.06 8.17
CA ARG A 33 12.57 10.49 8.20
C ARG A 33 11.07 10.73 7.99
N SER A 34 10.47 9.98 7.09
CA SER A 34 9.02 9.97 6.89
C SER A 34 8.30 9.52 8.16
N CYS A 35 8.78 8.46 8.80
CA CYS A 35 8.24 7.99 10.09
C CYS A 35 8.36 9.03 11.20
N GLN A 36 9.47 9.77 11.28
CA GLN A 36 9.63 10.89 12.22
C GLN A 36 8.60 11.99 11.96
N THR A 37 8.36 12.33 10.69
CA THR A 37 7.35 13.30 10.27
C THR A 37 5.95 12.85 10.69
N LEU A 38 5.60 11.59 10.42
CA LEU A 38 4.32 11.00 10.82
C LEU A 38 4.12 11.09 12.34
N ARG A 39 5.11 10.64 13.12
CA ARG A 39 5.05 10.69 14.58
C ARG A 39 4.91 12.12 15.11
N ALA A 40 5.63 13.09 14.54
CA ALA A 40 5.53 14.49 14.91
C ALA A 40 4.12 15.06 14.61
N ASN A 41 3.57 14.77 13.44
CA ASN A 41 2.25 15.21 13.02
C ASN A 41 1.15 14.61 13.93
N TYR A 42 1.24 13.33 14.27
CA TYR A 42 0.27 12.69 15.15
C TYR A 42 0.39 13.15 16.60
N ALA A 43 1.60 13.44 17.10
CA ALA A 43 1.82 13.98 18.43
C ALA A 43 1.36 15.44 18.57
N ALA A 44 1.53 16.26 17.53
CA ALA A 44 1.18 17.69 17.54
C ALA A 44 -0.34 17.95 17.56
N ASN A 45 -1.14 16.97 17.11
CA ASN A 45 -2.60 17.06 17.10
C ASN A 45 -3.23 16.85 18.50
N ASN A 46 -2.76 17.63 19.49
CA ASN A 46 -3.30 17.68 20.86
C ASN A 46 -4.76 18.17 20.94
N SER A 47 -5.42 18.50 19.85
CA SER A 47 -6.77 19.04 19.81
C SER A 47 -7.76 18.03 19.26
N LYS A 48 -8.51 17.39 20.17
CA LYS A 48 -9.89 16.88 20.03
C LYS A 48 -10.29 16.06 18.77
N GLN A 49 -9.40 15.72 17.84
CA GLN A 49 -9.68 14.95 16.63
C GLN A 49 -8.66 13.83 16.46
N ALA A 50 -9.15 12.71 16.42
CA ALA A 50 -8.85 11.30 16.12
C ALA A 50 -7.50 10.84 15.51
N PHE A 51 -6.49 11.67 15.33
CA PHE A 51 -5.15 11.25 14.93
C PHE A 51 -4.25 10.78 16.10
N THR A 52 -4.74 10.82 17.34
CA THR A 52 -3.91 10.59 18.54
C THR A 52 -3.57 9.13 18.83
N GLN A 53 -4.09 8.18 18.05
CA GLN A 53 -3.88 6.75 18.26
C GLN A 53 -3.36 6.00 17.04
N VAL A 54 -2.86 6.71 16.02
CA VAL A 54 -2.32 6.07 14.81
C VAL A 54 -1.00 5.40 15.14
N LYS A 55 -0.91 4.10 14.90
CA LYS A 55 0.33 3.34 15.06
C LYS A 55 1.21 3.55 13.83
N VAL A 56 2.40 4.12 14.01
CA VAL A 56 3.42 4.21 12.96
C VAL A 56 4.29 2.95 13.01
N CYS A 57 4.12 2.07 12.04
CA CYS A 57 4.96 0.90 11.82
C CYS A 57 6.09 1.27 10.87
N GLU A 58 7.30 1.45 11.44
CA GLU A 58 8.52 1.69 10.67
C GLU A 58 9.12 0.36 10.23
N GLY A 59 9.23 0.14 8.92
CA GLY A 59 9.82 -1.07 8.36
C GLY A 59 9.25 -1.42 6.99
N ASP A 60 9.76 -2.51 6.44
CA ASP A 60 9.24 -3.06 5.19
C ASP A 60 7.85 -3.64 5.40
N VAL A 61 6.93 -3.33 4.51
CA VAL A 61 5.55 -3.81 4.56
C VAL A 61 5.46 -5.35 4.55
N ARG A 62 6.47 -6.02 4.00
CA ARG A 62 6.57 -7.48 3.93
C ARG A 62 6.90 -8.13 5.28
N ASP A 63 7.54 -7.37 6.18
CA ASP A 63 8.00 -7.85 7.49
C ASP A 63 7.04 -7.49 8.63
N ILE A 64 5.98 -6.71 8.33
CA ILE A 64 4.98 -6.32 9.31
C ILE A 64 4.05 -7.52 9.63
N ASP A 65 3.87 -7.79 10.91
CA ASP A 65 2.90 -8.78 11.40
C ASP A 65 1.48 -8.21 11.34
N TRP A 66 0.80 -8.43 10.21
CA TRP A 66 -0.55 -7.95 9.95
C TRP A 66 -1.62 -8.64 10.79
N SER A 67 -1.31 -9.78 11.41
CA SER A 67 -2.24 -10.48 12.32
C SER A 67 -2.57 -9.67 13.59
N ARG A 68 -1.77 -8.64 13.87
CA ARG A 68 -1.98 -7.69 14.99
C ARG A 68 -2.96 -6.56 14.67
N VAL A 69 -3.42 -6.48 13.45
CA VAL A 69 -4.48 -5.53 13.06
C VAL A 69 -5.81 -6.21 13.32
N GLU A 70 -6.66 -5.56 14.10
CA GLU A 70 -7.98 -6.11 14.42
C GLU A 70 -8.81 -6.32 13.14
N PRO A 71 -9.54 -7.44 13.01
CA PRO A 71 -10.40 -7.71 11.87
C PRO A 71 -11.44 -6.60 11.61
N GLY A 72 -11.88 -6.46 10.37
CA GLY A 72 -12.93 -5.50 9.99
C GLY A 72 -12.38 -4.13 9.57
N VAL A 73 -11.20 -4.10 8.96
CA VAL A 73 -10.69 -2.92 8.26
C VAL A 73 -11.63 -2.55 7.11
N ASP A 74 -12.07 -1.31 7.05
CA ASP A 74 -12.96 -0.83 5.98
C ASP A 74 -12.16 -0.44 4.73
N LEU A 75 -10.96 0.15 4.91
CA LEU A 75 -10.14 0.65 3.81
C LEU A 75 -8.66 0.32 4.03
N VAL A 76 -8.02 -0.26 3.02
CA VAL A 76 -6.56 -0.23 2.87
C VAL A 76 -6.22 0.78 1.79
N SER A 77 -5.43 1.81 2.13
CA SER A 77 -4.93 2.81 1.18
C SER A 77 -3.41 2.74 1.06
N GLY A 78 -2.87 3.22 -0.07
CA GLY A 78 -1.43 3.31 -0.19
C GLY A 78 -0.93 3.72 -1.56
N GLY A 79 0.30 4.24 -1.61
CA GLY A 79 1.03 4.59 -2.83
C GLY A 79 2.27 3.70 -2.98
N PRO A 80 2.15 2.44 -3.45
CA PRO A 80 3.30 1.56 -3.59
C PRO A 80 4.34 2.17 -4.53
N PRO A 81 5.65 2.06 -4.22
CA PRO A 81 6.71 2.57 -5.07
C PRO A 81 6.59 2.10 -6.52
N CYS A 82 6.70 3.04 -7.46
CA CYS A 82 6.57 2.82 -8.90
C CYS A 82 7.93 2.93 -9.62
N GLN A 83 8.99 2.53 -8.98
CA GLN A 83 10.35 2.69 -9.49
C GLN A 83 10.60 1.99 -10.85
N PRO A 84 10.08 0.78 -11.11
CA PRO A 84 10.23 0.13 -12.41
C PRO A 84 9.53 0.85 -13.56
N PHE A 85 8.51 1.68 -13.28
CA PHE A 85 7.64 2.33 -14.26
C PHE A 85 7.97 3.80 -14.51
N SER A 86 8.98 4.35 -13.83
CA SER A 86 9.46 5.71 -14.04
C SER A 86 10.25 5.84 -15.35
N LEU A 87 10.50 7.08 -15.81
CA LEU A 87 10.98 7.48 -17.14
C LEU A 87 12.29 6.84 -17.66
N GLY A 88 12.86 5.84 -17.03
CA GLY A 88 14.12 5.19 -17.45
C GLY A 88 14.15 3.67 -17.28
N GLY A 89 13.06 3.04 -16.82
CA GLY A 89 13.01 1.61 -16.57
C GLY A 89 12.90 0.80 -17.86
N LYS A 90 13.86 -0.09 -18.12
CA LYS A 90 13.73 -1.16 -19.11
C LYS A 90 12.59 -2.10 -18.69
N ALA A 91 11.95 -2.76 -19.66
CA ALA A 91 10.74 -3.58 -19.56
C ALA A 91 10.78 -4.80 -18.58
N MET A 92 11.69 -4.83 -17.61
CA MET A 92 11.81 -5.87 -16.57
C MET A 92 11.13 -5.45 -15.24
N ALA A 93 10.11 -4.62 -15.33
CA ALA A 93 9.47 -3.99 -14.19
C ALA A 93 8.91 -4.98 -13.15
N ALA A 94 8.43 -6.12 -13.58
CA ALA A 94 7.73 -7.08 -12.73
C ALA A 94 8.65 -8.05 -11.95
N GLU A 95 9.94 -8.08 -12.27
CA GLU A 95 10.96 -8.85 -11.54
C GLU A 95 11.83 -7.93 -10.65
N ASP A 96 11.52 -6.64 -10.62
CA ASP A 96 12.25 -5.69 -9.81
C ASP A 96 11.84 -5.85 -8.33
N PRO A 97 12.78 -6.09 -7.41
CA PRO A 97 12.48 -6.24 -5.98
C PRO A 97 11.86 -4.99 -5.36
N ARG A 98 11.85 -3.86 -6.08
CA ARG A 98 11.19 -2.60 -5.69
C ARG A 98 9.72 -2.54 -6.14
N ASP A 99 9.24 -3.56 -6.86
CA ASP A 99 7.81 -3.70 -7.16
C ASP A 99 7.07 -4.14 -5.89
N MET A 100 6.28 -3.24 -5.34
CA MET A 100 5.55 -3.47 -4.10
C MET A 100 4.08 -3.83 -4.32
N PHE A 101 3.62 -4.00 -5.56
CA PHE A 101 2.26 -4.46 -5.81
C PHE A 101 1.99 -5.89 -5.31
N PRO A 102 2.90 -6.87 -5.47
CA PRO A 102 2.72 -8.19 -4.86
C PRO A 102 2.57 -8.13 -3.34
N ALA A 103 3.39 -7.32 -2.66
CA ALA A 103 3.29 -7.11 -1.22
C ALA A 103 1.97 -6.43 -0.83
N THR A 104 1.52 -5.44 -1.61
CA THR A 104 0.22 -4.78 -1.41
C THR A 104 -0.94 -5.77 -1.52
N ALA A 105 -0.92 -6.64 -2.54
CA ALA A 105 -1.95 -7.68 -2.71
C ALA A 105 -1.95 -8.67 -1.53
N GLU A 106 -0.78 -9.02 -1.01
CA GLU A 106 -0.66 -9.89 0.15
C GLU A 106 -1.25 -9.24 1.42
N VAL A 107 -1.00 -7.95 1.65
CA VAL A 107 -1.62 -7.23 2.78
C VAL A 107 -3.15 -7.18 2.63
N ILE A 108 -3.67 -6.91 1.42
CA ILE A 108 -5.11 -6.92 1.14
C ILE A 108 -5.68 -8.33 1.42
N ARG A 109 -4.98 -9.39 1.03
CA ARG A 109 -5.39 -10.78 1.31
C ARG A 109 -5.46 -11.06 2.81
N GLN A 110 -4.50 -10.58 3.60
CA GLN A 110 -4.46 -10.80 5.04
C GLN A 110 -5.51 -9.99 5.81
N LEU A 111 -5.68 -8.72 5.45
CA LEU A 111 -6.59 -7.80 6.14
C LEU A 111 -8.04 -7.90 5.66
N GLN A 112 -8.28 -8.42 4.45
CA GLN A 112 -9.60 -8.54 3.81
C GLN A 112 -10.47 -7.27 3.97
N PRO A 113 -9.97 -6.09 3.57
CA PRO A 113 -10.71 -4.86 3.74
C PRO A 113 -11.97 -4.83 2.86
N ARG A 114 -12.95 -4.02 3.23
CA ARG A 114 -14.15 -3.80 2.39
C ARG A 114 -13.84 -3.06 1.09
N ALA A 115 -12.80 -2.24 1.10
CA ALA A 115 -12.31 -1.51 -0.07
C ALA A 115 -10.80 -1.29 0.03
N PHE A 116 -10.18 -1.05 -1.12
CA PHE A 116 -8.81 -0.55 -1.18
C PHE A 116 -8.71 0.64 -2.12
N MET A 117 -7.74 1.50 -1.89
CA MET A 117 -7.46 2.67 -2.72
C MET A 117 -5.95 2.78 -2.94
N ILE A 118 -5.51 2.58 -4.17
CA ILE A 118 -4.09 2.59 -4.53
C ILE A 118 -3.81 3.81 -5.42
N GLU A 119 -2.92 4.68 -4.96
CA GLU A 119 -2.39 5.80 -5.71
C GLU A 119 -1.11 5.37 -6.45
N ASN A 120 -0.95 5.82 -7.68
CA ASN A 120 0.31 5.60 -8.40
C ASN A 120 0.51 6.62 -9.53
N VAL A 121 1.74 6.67 -10.06
CA VAL A 121 2.09 7.63 -11.09
C VAL A 121 1.46 7.26 -12.44
N ARG A 122 1.14 8.28 -13.26
CA ARG A 122 0.60 8.12 -14.62
C ARG A 122 1.45 7.20 -15.52
N GLY A 123 2.74 7.02 -15.20
CA GLY A 123 3.64 6.13 -15.94
C GLY A 123 3.15 4.68 -16.01
N LEU A 124 2.45 4.20 -15.00
CA LEU A 124 1.91 2.84 -14.93
C LEU A 124 0.85 2.56 -16.03
N THR A 125 0.13 3.57 -16.49
CA THR A 125 -0.92 3.42 -17.52
C THR A 125 -0.40 3.54 -18.96
N ARG A 126 0.91 3.54 -19.19
CA ARG A 126 1.49 3.54 -20.54
C ARG A 126 1.23 2.23 -21.27
N ALA A 127 1.11 2.28 -22.59
CA ALA A 127 0.87 1.10 -23.44
C ALA A 127 1.86 -0.05 -23.16
N ALA A 128 3.13 0.26 -22.88
CA ALA A 128 4.16 -0.74 -22.57
C ALA A 128 3.88 -1.56 -21.30
N PHE A 129 3.01 -1.07 -20.40
CA PHE A 129 2.69 -1.71 -19.12
C PHE A 129 1.24 -2.18 -19.03
N THR A 130 0.46 -2.11 -20.10
CA THR A 130 -0.98 -2.44 -20.09
C THR A 130 -1.27 -3.82 -19.51
N ASN A 131 -0.55 -4.86 -19.95
CA ASN A 131 -0.77 -6.22 -19.46
C ASN A 131 -0.42 -6.34 -17.97
N TYR A 132 0.69 -5.75 -17.55
CA TYR A 132 1.09 -5.76 -16.16
C TYR A 132 0.10 -4.96 -15.28
N PHE A 133 -0.38 -3.82 -15.77
CA PHE A 133 -1.41 -3.05 -15.06
C PHE A 133 -2.71 -3.83 -14.90
N SER A 134 -3.15 -4.53 -15.95
CA SER A 134 -4.32 -5.42 -15.88
C SER A 134 -4.09 -6.57 -14.89
N TYR A 135 -2.89 -7.16 -14.89
CA TYR A 135 -2.50 -8.18 -13.90
C TYR A 135 -2.59 -7.64 -12.46
N ILE A 136 -2.04 -6.46 -12.19
CA ILE A 136 -2.13 -5.82 -10.86
C ILE A 136 -3.60 -5.66 -10.44
N GLN A 137 -4.46 -5.16 -11.34
CA GLN A 137 -5.88 -4.98 -11.03
C GLN A 137 -6.55 -6.30 -10.65
N LEU A 138 -6.28 -7.39 -11.39
CA LEU A 138 -6.80 -8.72 -11.07
C LEU A 138 -6.26 -9.24 -9.73
N ARG A 139 -4.96 -9.09 -9.48
CA ARG A 139 -4.33 -9.50 -8.20
C ARG A 139 -4.92 -8.78 -7.01
N LEU A 140 -5.22 -7.50 -7.13
CA LEU A 140 -5.84 -6.72 -6.06
C LEU A 140 -7.32 -7.07 -5.88
N ALA A 141 -8.04 -7.37 -6.98
CA ALA A 141 -9.44 -7.76 -6.93
C ALA A 141 -9.64 -9.22 -6.43
N HIS A 142 -8.65 -10.08 -6.68
CA HIS A 142 -8.67 -11.50 -6.32
C HIS A 142 -7.40 -11.90 -5.55
N PRO A 143 -7.17 -11.33 -4.35
CA PRO A 143 -5.91 -11.49 -3.63
C PRO A 143 -5.63 -12.93 -3.18
N ASP A 144 -6.66 -13.78 -3.08
CA ASP A 144 -6.54 -15.19 -2.72
C ASP A 144 -5.98 -16.08 -3.85
N ILE A 145 -6.05 -15.61 -5.12
CA ILE A 145 -5.42 -16.28 -6.25
C ILE A 145 -3.95 -15.88 -6.27
N THR A 146 -3.09 -16.70 -5.67
CA THR A 146 -1.66 -16.38 -5.49
C THR A 146 -0.80 -17.10 -6.53
N PRO A 147 0.30 -16.48 -7.02
CA PRO A 147 1.26 -17.16 -7.89
C PRO A 147 1.87 -18.38 -7.19
N ARG A 148 2.20 -19.39 -7.97
CA ARG A 148 2.99 -20.53 -7.47
C ARG A 148 4.44 -20.11 -7.23
N GLN A 149 5.16 -20.89 -6.43
CA GLN A 149 6.58 -20.60 -6.19
C GLN A 149 7.35 -20.61 -7.52
N GLY A 150 8.01 -19.51 -7.83
CA GLY A 150 8.79 -19.34 -9.06
C GLY A 150 7.97 -19.03 -10.32
N GLU A 151 6.66 -18.89 -10.21
CA GLU A 151 5.80 -18.49 -11.33
C GLU A 151 5.98 -17.01 -11.63
N SER A 152 6.24 -16.67 -12.89
CA SER A 152 6.29 -15.28 -13.30
C SER A 152 4.89 -14.66 -13.31
N TRP A 153 4.80 -13.34 -13.24
CA TRP A 153 3.51 -12.65 -13.35
C TRP A 153 2.82 -12.92 -14.69
N ALA A 154 3.60 -13.10 -15.77
CA ALA A 154 3.07 -13.35 -17.10
C ALA A 154 2.44 -14.75 -17.19
N ASP A 155 3.08 -15.76 -16.59
CA ASP A 155 2.55 -17.12 -16.52
C ASP A 155 1.31 -17.20 -15.63
N HIS A 156 1.30 -16.43 -14.53
CA HIS A 156 0.16 -16.38 -13.62
C HIS A 156 -1.04 -15.62 -14.20
N TYR A 157 -0.79 -14.68 -15.14
CA TYR A 157 -1.82 -13.87 -15.80
C TYR A 157 -2.51 -14.61 -16.97
N GLY A 158 -1.81 -15.52 -17.66
CA GLY A 158 -2.30 -16.30 -18.82
C GLY A 158 -3.04 -17.54 -18.43
#